data_da5336366a8828ae17a4acbf93f77eb8
#
_entry.id   da5336366a8828ae17a4acbf93f77eb8
#
_cell.length_a   1.000
_cell.length_b   1.000
_cell.length_c   1.000
_cell.angle_alpha   90.00
_cell.angle_beta   90.00
_cell.angle_gamma   90.00
#
_symmetry.space_group_name_H-M   'P 1'
#
loop_
_entity.id
_entity.type
_entity.pdbx_description
1 polymer ?
#
loop_
_entity_poly.entity_id
_entity_poly.type
_entity_poly.pdbx_seq_one_letter_code
_entity_poly.pdbx_strand_id
1 'polypeptide(L)'
;MATAVYPGSFDPVTKGHLDIIKRAAKINDHLIVAVLNNSAKNPLFTVEERVELLKECCKGIQNVSVESFDGLTVEFAKKRHASVMVRGLRAVTDFENEIQLAQTNHALMPGIETMSVSYTHLRAHETSAHL
;
A
#
# COMPACT_ATOMS: atom_id res chain seq x y z
N MET A 1 12.49 -10.16 -11.26
CA MET A 1 11.06 -10.12 -11.00
C MET A 1 10.85 -9.88 -9.54
N ALA A 2 9.92 -9.03 -9.21
CA ALA A 2 9.89 -8.48 -7.88
C ALA A 2 8.62 -8.82 -7.10
N THR A 3 8.81 -9.03 -5.79
CA THR A 3 7.72 -9.06 -4.84
C THR A 3 7.64 -7.67 -4.21
N ALA A 4 6.45 -7.10 -4.20
CA ALA A 4 6.22 -5.77 -3.65
C ALA A 4 5.30 -5.84 -2.44
N VAL A 5 5.47 -4.88 -1.53
CA VAL A 5 4.59 -4.71 -0.36
C VAL A 5 3.92 -3.36 -0.45
N TYR A 6 2.61 -3.34 -0.30
CA TYR A 6 1.84 -2.09 -0.23
C TYR A 6 1.29 -1.99 1.19
N PRO A 7 1.96 -1.24 2.05
CA PRO A 7 1.54 -1.12 3.45
C PRO A 7 0.56 0.02 3.65
N GLY A 8 -0.31 -0.12 4.63
CA GLY A 8 -1.23 0.93 5.00
C GLY A 8 -2.17 0.49 6.08
N SER A 9 -2.99 1.42 6.56
CA SER A 9 -4.02 1.10 7.55
C SER A 9 -5.28 0.53 6.89
N PHE A 10 -5.63 1.02 5.71
CA PHE A 10 -6.81 0.58 4.96
C PHE A 10 -8.07 0.53 5.83
N ASP A 11 -8.40 1.64 6.43
CA ASP A 11 -9.45 1.72 7.44
C ASP A 11 -10.53 2.73 7.05
N PRO A 12 -11.40 2.40 6.07
CA PRO A 12 -11.40 1.21 5.23
C PRO A 12 -10.61 1.38 3.93
N VAL A 13 -10.55 0.33 3.14
CA VAL A 13 -10.00 0.39 1.79
C VAL A 13 -10.88 1.30 0.92
N THR A 14 -10.23 2.07 0.05
CA THR A 14 -10.94 3.00 -0.84
C THR A 14 -10.70 2.63 -2.30
N LYS A 15 -11.41 3.31 -3.20
CA LYS A 15 -11.19 3.16 -4.65
C LYS A 15 -9.76 3.54 -5.04
N GLY A 16 -9.21 4.56 -4.40
CA GLY A 16 -7.82 4.95 -4.63
C GLY A 16 -6.84 3.84 -4.27
N HIS A 17 -7.07 3.20 -3.13
CA HIS A 17 -6.25 2.05 -2.73
C HIS A 17 -6.34 0.93 -3.77
N LEU A 18 -7.55 0.62 -4.24
CA LEU A 18 -7.75 -0.44 -5.21
C LEU A 18 -7.08 -0.13 -6.55
N ASP A 19 -7.11 1.12 -6.96
CA ASP A 19 -6.44 1.54 -8.19
C ASP A 19 -4.93 1.30 -8.08
N ILE A 20 -4.35 1.67 -6.96
CA ILE A 20 -2.92 1.46 -6.70
C ILE A 20 -2.59 -0.02 -6.68
N ILE A 21 -3.43 -0.82 -6.01
CA ILE A 21 -3.23 -2.26 -5.95
C ILE A 21 -3.22 -2.87 -7.34
N LYS A 22 -4.18 -2.51 -8.18
CA LYS A 22 -4.26 -3.04 -9.53
C LYS A 22 -3.05 -2.66 -10.37
N ARG A 23 -2.61 -1.42 -10.26
CA ARG A 23 -1.44 -0.94 -11.02
C ARG A 23 -0.16 -1.60 -10.56
N ALA A 24 0.03 -1.69 -9.25
CA ALA A 24 1.23 -2.30 -8.69
C ALA A 24 1.28 -3.80 -9.01
N ALA A 25 0.13 -4.47 -9.00
CA ALA A 25 0.07 -5.89 -9.32
C ALA A 25 0.46 -6.17 -10.77
N LYS A 26 0.18 -5.23 -11.68
CA LYS A 26 0.52 -5.41 -13.10
C LYS A 26 2.02 -5.39 -13.36
N ILE A 27 2.77 -4.68 -12.53
CA ILE A 27 4.20 -4.46 -12.78
C ILE A 27 5.11 -5.19 -11.80
N ASN A 28 4.53 -6.01 -10.94
CA ASN A 28 5.29 -6.85 -10.02
C ASN A 28 4.80 -8.28 -10.14
N ASP A 29 5.66 -9.24 -9.83
CA ASP A 29 5.28 -10.64 -9.86
C ASP A 29 4.23 -10.95 -8.82
N HIS A 30 4.40 -10.37 -7.64
CA HIS A 30 3.51 -10.59 -6.51
C HIS A 30 3.41 -9.31 -5.71
N LEU A 31 2.20 -8.99 -5.28
CA LEU A 31 1.94 -7.85 -4.43
C LEU A 31 1.33 -8.32 -3.12
N ILE A 32 1.94 -7.93 -2.02
CA ILE A 32 1.41 -8.20 -0.67
C ILE A 32 0.82 -6.90 -0.14
N VAL A 33 -0.48 -6.88 0.05
CA VAL A 33 -1.16 -5.74 0.69
C VAL A 33 -1.06 -5.98 2.19
N ALA A 34 -0.33 -5.12 2.87
CA ALA A 34 0.02 -5.31 4.28
C ALA A 34 -0.72 -4.33 5.17
N VAL A 35 -1.62 -4.84 5.99
CA VAL A 35 -2.44 -4.04 6.89
C VAL A 35 -1.70 -3.84 8.21
N LEU A 36 -1.40 -2.59 8.54
CA LEU A 36 -0.70 -2.27 9.78
C LEU A 36 -1.66 -2.39 10.95
N ASN A 37 -1.29 -3.22 11.92
CA ASN A 37 -2.16 -3.51 13.05
C ASN A 37 -2.35 -2.33 14.00
N ASN A 38 -1.30 -1.58 14.29
CA ASN A 38 -1.33 -0.48 15.26
C ASN A 38 -1.39 0.88 14.61
N SER A 39 -2.15 1.02 13.54
CA SER A 39 -2.12 2.23 12.72
C SER A 39 -2.87 3.41 13.31
N ALA A 40 -3.85 3.19 14.18
CA ALA A 40 -4.69 4.27 14.68
C ALA A 40 -5.15 4.00 16.10
N LYS A 41 -5.40 5.09 16.85
CA LYS A 41 -5.94 4.99 18.20
C LYS A 41 -7.38 4.54 18.21
N ASN A 42 -8.17 5.03 17.25
CA ASN A 42 -9.59 4.74 17.15
C ASN A 42 -9.90 4.25 15.75
N PRO A 43 -9.55 3.00 15.43
CA PRO A 43 -9.82 2.48 14.09
C PRO A 43 -11.32 2.30 13.87
N LEU A 44 -11.76 2.53 12.63
CA LEU A 44 -13.15 2.30 12.24
C LEU A 44 -13.47 0.81 12.21
N PHE A 45 -12.50 0.00 11.81
CA PHE A 45 -12.65 -1.43 11.69
C PHE A 45 -11.48 -2.14 12.39
N THR A 46 -11.73 -3.34 12.88
CA THR A 46 -10.65 -4.16 13.43
C THR A 46 -9.70 -4.56 12.31
N VAL A 47 -8.50 -5.01 12.68
CA VAL A 47 -7.53 -5.46 11.67
C VAL A 47 -8.09 -6.65 10.90
N GLU A 48 -8.81 -7.55 11.55
CA GLU A 48 -9.44 -8.69 10.91
C GLU A 48 -10.48 -8.26 9.88
N GLU A 49 -11.30 -7.28 10.23
CA GLU A 49 -12.30 -6.73 9.31
C GLU A 49 -11.64 -6.07 8.11
N ARG A 50 -10.58 -5.32 8.34
CA ARG A 50 -9.86 -4.64 7.26
C ARG A 50 -9.23 -5.63 6.30
N VAL A 51 -8.64 -6.70 6.84
CA VAL A 51 -8.06 -7.76 6.02
C VAL A 51 -9.14 -8.45 5.19
N GLU A 52 -10.27 -8.77 5.78
CA GLU A 52 -11.37 -9.42 5.07
C GLU A 52 -11.93 -8.55 3.95
N LEU A 53 -12.11 -7.25 4.21
CA LEU A 53 -12.59 -6.32 3.20
C LEU A 53 -11.61 -6.24 2.02
N LEU A 54 -10.32 -6.20 2.31
CA LEU A 54 -9.30 -6.18 1.27
C LEU A 54 -9.30 -7.46 0.46
N LYS A 55 -9.41 -8.60 1.11
CA LYS A 55 -9.48 -9.89 0.41
C LYS A 55 -10.66 -9.94 -0.54
N GLU A 56 -11.82 -9.45 -0.10
CA GLU A 56 -13.00 -9.39 -0.96
C GLU A 56 -12.76 -8.50 -2.17
N CYS A 57 -12.18 -7.33 -1.95
CA CYS A 57 -11.90 -6.38 -3.03
C CYS A 57 -10.87 -6.89 -4.02
N CYS A 58 -9.95 -7.73 -3.57
CA CYS A 58 -8.85 -8.21 -4.40
C CYS A 58 -9.09 -9.57 -5.03
N LYS A 59 -10.28 -10.14 -4.87
CA LYS A 59 -10.59 -11.49 -5.37
C LYS A 59 -10.27 -11.70 -6.84
N GLY A 60 -10.46 -10.69 -7.66
CA GLY A 60 -10.23 -10.79 -9.09
C GLY A 60 -8.77 -10.62 -9.51
N ILE A 61 -7.87 -10.40 -8.58
CA ILE A 61 -6.46 -10.13 -8.89
C ILE A 61 -5.62 -11.31 -8.41
N GLN A 62 -5.08 -12.06 -9.35
CA GLN A 62 -4.44 -13.34 -9.04
C GLN A 62 -3.15 -13.25 -8.25
N ASN A 63 -2.36 -12.21 -8.47
CA ASN A 63 -1.03 -12.09 -7.87
C ASN A 63 -1.00 -11.17 -6.64
N VAL A 64 -2.13 -11.06 -5.95
CA VAL A 64 -2.25 -10.23 -4.76
C VAL A 64 -2.60 -11.10 -3.55
N SER A 65 -1.88 -10.89 -2.45
CA SER A 65 -2.25 -11.49 -1.17
C SER A 65 -2.39 -10.37 -0.14
N VAL A 66 -3.14 -10.64 0.93
CA VAL A 66 -3.41 -9.67 1.99
C VAL A 66 -2.96 -10.26 3.32
N GLU A 67 -2.16 -9.50 4.06
CA GLU A 67 -1.67 -9.90 5.38
C GLU A 67 -1.72 -8.72 6.33
N SER A 68 -1.74 -9.00 7.62
CA SER A 68 -1.56 -7.97 8.64
C SER A 68 -0.14 -8.07 9.20
N PHE A 69 0.34 -6.98 9.77
CA PHE A 69 1.69 -6.98 10.38
C PHE A 69 1.78 -5.96 11.50
N ASP A 70 2.76 -6.16 12.36
CA ASP A 70 3.10 -5.25 13.44
C ASP A 70 4.53 -4.78 13.25
N GLY A 71 4.87 -3.63 13.82
CA GLY A 71 6.24 -3.15 13.81
C GLY A 71 6.61 -2.40 12.54
N LEU A 72 7.89 -2.45 12.20
CA LEU A 72 8.40 -1.69 11.07
C LEU A 72 8.05 -2.36 9.74
N THR A 73 7.61 -1.53 8.81
CA THR A 73 7.25 -1.99 7.47
C THR A 73 8.43 -2.63 6.74
N VAL A 74 9.62 -2.04 6.88
CA VAL A 74 10.81 -2.57 6.21
C VAL A 74 11.19 -3.95 6.74
N GLU A 75 10.98 -4.20 8.02
CA GLU A 75 11.23 -5.51 8.59
C GLU A 75 10.26 -6.55 8.06
N PHE A 76 9.00 -6.18 7.94
CA PHE A 76 7.99 -7.05 7.34
C PHE A 76 8.35 -7.38 5.89
N ALA A 77 8.73 -6.35 5.13
CA ALA A 77 9.12 -6.55 3.74
C ALA A 77 10.31 -7.50 3.62
N LYS A 78 11.28 -7.36 4.53
CA LYS A 78 12.44 -8.26 4.55
C LYS A 78 12.02 -9.69 4.80
N LYS A 79 11.13 -9.91 5.75
CA LYS A 79 10.63 -11.26 6.07
C LYS A 79 9.95 -11.91 4.86
N ARG A 80 9.31 -11.12 4.04
CA ARG A 80 8.61 -11.60 2.86
C ARG A 80 9.48 -11.61 1.60
N HIS A 81 10.75 -11.28 1.73
CA HIS A 81 11.71 -11.19 0.62
C HIS A 81 11.25 -10.21 -0.46
N ALA A 82 10.59 -9.13 -0.03
CA ALA A 82 10.13 -8.09 -0.93
C ALA A 82 11.27 -7.13 -1.25
N SER A 83 11.35 -6.73 -2.50
CA SER A 83 12.36 -5.77 -2.95
C SER A 83 11.76 -4.41 -3.28
N VAL A 84 10.44 -4.30 -3.28
CA VAL A 84 9.74 -3.06 -3.66
C VAL A 84 8.73 -2.69 -2.57
N MET A 85 8.70 -1.41 -2.22
CA MET A 85 7.72 -0.84 -1.32
C MET A 85 6.83 0.08 -2.13
N VAL A 86 5.52 -0.16 -2.11
CA VAL A 86 4.57 0.63 -2.89
C VAL A 86 3.96 1.72 -2.01
N ARG A 87 3.87 2.92 -2.56
CA ARG A 87 3.23 4.06 -1.90
C ARG A 87 2.27 4.75 -2.84
N GLY A 88 1.10 5.10 -2.33
CA GLY A 88 0.13 5.87 -3.10
C GLY A 88 0.32 7.35 -2.88
N LEU A 89 0.24 8.11 -3.94
CA LEU A 89 0.38 9.57 -3.88
C LEU A 89 -0.94 10.23 -4.20
N ARG A 90 -1.34 11.20 -3.36
CA ARG A 90 -2.60 11.92 -3.54
C ARG A 90 -2.39 13.40 -3.85
N ALA A 91 -1.34 13.99 -3.31
CA ALA A 91 -1.10 15.42 -3.41
C ALA A 91 0.40 15.70 -3.40
N VAL A 92 0.77 16.95 -3.71
CA VAL A 92 2.17 17.36 -3.72
C VAL A 92 2.83 17.15 -2.36
N THR A 93 2.13 17.49 -1.28
CA THR A 93 2.66 17.28 0.07
C THR A 93 2.90 15.81 0.36
N ASP A 94 2.01 14.93 -0.09
CA ASP A 94 2.20 13.50 0.05
C ASP A 94 3.44 13.05 -0.72
N PHE A 95 3.64 13.61 -1.91
CA PHE A 95 4.80 13.28 -2.71
C PHE A 95 6.12 13.60 -1.99
N GLU A 96 6.19 14.79 -1.41
CA GLU A 96 7.38 15.21 -0.67
C GLU A 96 7.64 14.30 0.53
N ASN A 97 6.59 13.99 1.28
CA ASN A 97 6.70 13.10 2.43
C ASN A 97 7.14 11.69 2.00
N GLU A 98 6.63 11.22 0.86
CA GLU A 98 6.99 9.90 0.36
C GLU A 98 8.45 9.84 -0.09
N ILE A 99 8.98 10.92 -0.64
CA ILE A 99 10.39 10.96 -1.00
C ILE A 99 11.26 10.82 0.24
N GLN A 100 10.94 11.55 1.31
CA GLN A 100 11.67 11.45 2.56
C GLN A 100 11.57 10.04 3.15
N LEU A 101 10.38 9.46 3.11
CA LEU A 101 10.17 8.12 3.62
C LEU A 101 10.95 7.09 2.80
N ALA A 102 10.99 7.24 1.49
CA ALA A 102 11.74 6.36 0.61
C ALA A 102 13.23 6.42 0.94
N GLN A 103 13.76 7.61 1.17
CA GLN A 103 15.16 7.79 1.53
C GLN A 103 15.46 7.13 2.87
N THR A 104 14.57 7.28 3.84
CA THR A 104 14.72 6.66 5.14
C THR A 104 14.69 5.13 5.03
N ASN A 105 13.75 4.60 4.26
CA ASN A 105 13.65 3.15 4.04
C ASN A 105 14.91 2.61 3.39
N HIS A 106 15.44 3.32 2.40
CA HIS A 106 16.65 2.92 1.71
C HIS A 106 17.85 2.92 2.65
N ALA A 107 17.94 3.91 3.54
CA ALA A 107 19.03 3.98 4.51
C ALA A 107 18.96 2.83 5.52
N LEU A 108 17.74 2.45 5.94
CA LEU A 108 17.55 1.34 6.88
C LEU A 108 17.73 -0.03 6.22
N MET A 109 17.41 -0.11 4.95
CA MET A 109 17.47 -1.36 4.20
C MET A 109 17.74 -1.08 2.73
N PRO A 110 19.02 -0.98 2.36
CA PRO A 110 19.39 -0.55 0.99
C PRO A 110 18.86 -1.44 -0.14
N GLY A 111 18.48 -2.69 0.15
CA GLY A 111 17.94 -3.58 -0.86
C GLY A 111 16.48 -3.31 -1.24
N ILE A 112 15.82 -2.35 -0.56
CA ILE A 112 14.42 -2.05 -0.81
C ILE A 112 14.29 -0.75 -1.60
N GLU A 113 13.56 -0.83 -2.72
CA GLU A 113 13.22 0.34 -3.52
C GLU A 113 11.79 0.75 -3.22
N THR A 114 11.51 2.05 -3.28
CA THR A 114 10.16 2.56 -3.10
C THR A 114 9.57 2.92 -4.44
N MET A 115 8.39 2.37 -4.72
CA MET A 115 7.62 2.68 -5.92
C MET A 115 6.44 3.55 -5.53
N SER A 116 6.40 4.77 -6.04
CA SER A 116 5.30 5.68 -5.78
C SER A 116 4.31 5.63 -6.94
N VAL A 117 3.05 5.39 -6.62
CA VAL A 117 1.99 5.28 -7.62
C VAL A 117 1.00 6.41 -7.38
N SER A 118 0.82 7.24 -8.40
CA SER A 118 -0.11 8.36 -8.32
C SER A 118 -1.47 7.96 -8.90
N TYR A 119 -2.53 8.35 -8.22
CA TYR A 119 -3.89 8.20 -8.73
C TYR A 119 -4.54 9.56 -8.96
N THR A 120 -3.74 10.52 -9.32
CA THR A 120 -4.19 11.89 -9.53
C THR A 120 -5.33 11.98 -10.54
N HIS A 121 -5.20 11.26 -11.65
CA HIS A 121 -6.24 11.26 -12.67
C HIS A 121 -7.56 10.67 -12.17
N LEU A 122 -7.48 9.60 -11.40
CA LEU A 122 -8.66 8.97 -10.80
C LEU A 122 -9.29 9.92 -9.79
N ARG A 123 -8.46 10.57 -8.99
CA ARG A 123 -8.93 11.54 -8.02
C ARG A 123 -9.62 12.71 -8.68
N ALA A 124 -9.12 13.16 -9.82
CA ALA A 124 -9.74 14.25 -10.55
C ALA A 124 -11.18 13.88 -10.96
N HIS A 125 -11.39 12.68 -11.45
CA HIS A 125 -12.72 12.19 -11.76
C HIS A 125 -13.58 12.04 -10.52
N GLU A 126 -13.01 11.49 -9.49
CA GLU A 126 -13.71 11.31 -8.23
C GLU A 126 -14.14 12.66 -7.66
N THR A 127 -13.27 13.64 -7.72
CA THR A 127 -13.58 14.97 -7.25
C THR A 127 -14.80 15.52 -7.97
N SER A 128 -14.85 15.38 -9.28
CA SER A 128 -16.00 15.82 -10.06
C SER A 128 -17.27 15.08 -9.66
N ALA A 129 -17.15 13.81 -9.35
CA ALA A 129 -18.31 12.99 -9.01
C ALA A 129 -18.74 13.16 -7.56
N HIS A 130 -17.81 13.42 -6.66
CA HIS A 130 -18.07 13.38 -5.22
C HIS A 130 -18.29 14.74 -4.61
N LEU A 131 -17.81 15.76 -5.26
CA LEU A 131 -17.96 17.12 -4.77
C LEU A 131 -19.09 17.83 -5.49
#